data_451e1a8f73a4e75e0ef0237677245815
#
_entry.id   451e1a8f73a4e75e0ef0237677245815
#
_cell.length_a   1.000
_cell.length_b   1.000
_cell.length_c   1.000
_cell.angle_alpha   90.00
_cell.angle_beta   90.00
_cell.angle_gamma   90.00
#
_symmetry.space_group_name_H-M   'P 1'
#
loop_
_entity.id
_entity.type
_entity.pdbx_description
1 polymer ?
#
loop_
_entity_poly.entity_id
_entity_poly.type
_entity_poly.pdbx_seq_one_letter_code
_entity_poly.pdbx_strand_id
1 'polypeptide(L)'
;MITNNVRVPHISKRCGIASSRSFNEKWVPRPFDFVRRTGGRRQSWIVGVLFAFFVISLFVTGTSAQKNPFTTSNPSWVQPLPPFKIAGNLYYVGSQDLAAYLIVTPQGNILINSNLESSPPQIRQAIESLGFKYADTKILLISHGHFDHCAGSAQIKRETHAKYEVMAEDVPVVESGGRNDFHYADRKSFWFPQTKVDRVLHDGHTVSLGGTTLTAHLTAGHTKGTTTWTLDEQDNGRTLHVVIVGSPNVNPGYKLVNNKTYPQIAADYRHQFEVLNKLPCDIFLGAHGGYFDLSQKLLLKSGQKNPFIDPVGYKAYIAERQQAFESELKKQSAERH
;
A
#
# COMPACT_ATOMS: atom_id res chain seq x y z
N MET A 1 -38.81 33.89 -39.49
CA MET A 1 -40.17 33.38 -39.32
C MET A 1 -40.18 31.91 -39.69
N ILE A 2 -40.30 31.06 -38.73
CA ILE A 2 -41.01 29.77 -38.66
C ILE A 2 -40.65 29.17 -37.27
N THR A 3 -41.63 29.30 -36.38
CA THR A 3 -41.67 28.69 -35.05
C THR A 3 -42.16 27.27 -35.16
N ASN A 4 -41.49 26.31 -34.56
CA ASN A 4 -42.06 24.98 -34.29
C ASN A 4 -41.96 24.65 -32.80
N ASN A 5 -43.15 24.71 -32.18
CA ASN A 5 -43.47 24.15 -30.88
C ASN A 5 -43.44 22.62 -30.91
N VAL A 6 -42.77 21.96 -29.98
CA VAL A 6 -42.99 20.55 -29.67
C VAL A 6 -43.38 20.44 -28.19
N ARG A 7 -44.57 19.85 -28.00
CA ARG A 7 -45.28 19.60 -26.74
C ARG A 7 -44.58 18.53 -25.89
N VAL A 8 -44.56 18.78 -24.59
CA VAL A 8 -44.24 17.80 -23.54
C VAL A 8 -45.53 17.09 -23.13
N PRO A 9 -45.53 15.76 -22.96
CA PRO A 9 -46.65 15.08 -22.29
C PRO A 9 -46.38 14.95 -20.78
N HIS A 10 -47.36 15.48 -20.01
CA HIS A 10 -47.56 15.18 -18.60
C HIS A 10 -48.01 13.73 -18.43
N ILE A 11 -47.38 12.94 -17.53
CA ILE A 11 -47.94 11.72 -16.99
C ILE A 11 -48.01 11.84 -15.46
N SER A 12 -49.23 11.65 -15.01
CA SER A 12 -49.81 11.79 -13.69
C SER A 12 -49.28 10.72 -12.70
N LYS A 13 -49.15 11.15 -11.46
CA LYS A 13 -48.94 10.36 -10.25
C LYS A 13 -50.06 9.34 -10.04
N ARG A 14 -49.69 8.11 -9.64
CA ARG A 14 -50.54 7.31 -8.74
C ARG A 14 -49.69 6.70 -7.63
N CYS A 15 -50.10 7.05 -6.44
CA CYS A 15 -49.66 6.53 -5.15
C CYS A 15 -50.16 5.08 -4.99
N GLY A 16 -49.32 4.20 -4.53
CA GLY A 16 -49.68 2.85 -4.08
C GLY A 16 -48.90 2.51 -2.82
N ILE A 17 -49.56 2.63 -1.68
CA ILE A 17 -49.11 2.24 -0.35
C ILE A 17 -49.23 0.71 -0.27
N ALA A 18 -48.12 0.03 0.07
CA ALA A 18 -48.20 -1.36 0.51
C ALA A 18 -47.26 -1.57 1.72
N SER A 19 -47.93 -1.94 2.76
CA SER A 19 -47.63 -2.29 4.14
C SER A 19 -46.32 -3.04 4.42
N SER A 20 -45.73 -2.60 5.52
CA SER A 20 -44.74 -3.26 6.37
C SER A 20 -45.08 -4.70 6.75
N ARG A 21 -44.14 -5.62 6.59
CA ARG A 21 -44.06 -6.82 7.43
C ARG A 21 -42.66 -6.92 8.04
N SER A 22 -42.66 -6.76 9.34
CA SER A 22 -41.54 -7.05 10.23
C SER A 22 -41.36 -8.58 10.32
N PHE A 23 -40.16 -9.06 10.10
CA PHE A 23 -39.72 -10.37 10.58
C PHE A 23 -38.64 -10.20 11.64
N ASN A 24 -39.08 -10.34 12.89
CA ASN A 24 -38.22 -10.53 14.05
C ASN A 24 -38.15 -12.05 14.26
N GLU A 25 -37.04 -12.68 14.02
CA GLU A 25 -36.74 -13.99 14.60
C GLU A 25 -35.42 -13.94 15.34
N LYS A 26 -35.60 -13.94 16.68
CA LYS A 26 -34.53 -14.18 17.66
C LYS A 26 -34.18 -15.65 17.68
N TRP A 27 -32.99 -15.97 17.31
CA TRP A 27 -32.43 -17.32 17.52
C TRP A 27 -31.98 -17.46 18.99
N VAL A 28 -32.62 -18.42 19.74
CA VAL A 28 -32.28 -18.78 21.13
C VAL A 28 -31.76 -20.21 21.10
N PRO A 29 -30.55 -20.52 21.61
CA PRO A 29 -30.07 -21.89 21.76
C PRO A 29 -30.76 -22.57 22.94
N ARG A 30 -31.20 -23.82 22.76
CA ARG A 30 -31.75 -24.66 23.82
C ARG A 30 -30.67 -25.30 24.68
N PRO A 31 -30.87 -25.46 26.01
CA PRO A 31 -29.95 -26.15 26.88
C PRO A 31 -30.05 -27.67 26.75
N PHE A 32 -28.88 -28.33 26.80
CA PHE A 32 -28.76 -29.79 26.85
C PHE A 32 -29.22 -30.33 28.21
N ASP A 33 -30.12 -31.29 28.18
CA ASP A 33 -30.63 -32.07 29.34
C ASP A 33 -29.56 -33.06 29.80
N PHE A 34 -29.25 -32.98 31.09
CA PHE A 34 -28.34 -33.89 31.82
C PHE A 34 -29.14 -35.05 32.40
N VAL A 35 -29.02 -36.22 31.83
CA VAL A 35 -29.62 -37.43 32.35
C VAL A 35 -28.83 -37.95 33.53
N ARG A 36 -29.44 -37.90 34.72
CA ARG A 36 -28.98 -38.47 35.99
C ARG A 36 -29.23 -39.99 35.98
N ARG A 37 -28.17 -40.80 36.10
CA ARG A 37 -28.31 -42.21 36.51
C ARG A 37 -27.69 -42.40 37.88
N THR A 38 -28.54 -42.84 38.78
CA THR A 38 -28.27 -43.22 40.18
C THR A 38 -27.78 -44.67 40.24
N GLY A 39 -26.85 -44.93 41.16
CA GLY A 39 -26.82 -46.19 41.91
C GLY A 39 -25.51 -46.98 41.86
N GLY A 40 -24.86 -47.18 43.01
CA GLY A 40 -23.86 -48.20 43.23
C GLY A 40 -22.80 -47.87 44.29
N ARG A 41 -23.09 -48.09 45.56
CA ARG A 41 -22.10 -48.13 46.63
C ARG A 41 -21.10 -49.26 46.42
N ARG A 42 -19.79 -49.02 46.63
CA ARG A 42 -18.87 -49.89 47.38
C ARG A 42 -17.65 -49.15 47.92
N GLN A 43 -17.23 -49.58 49.09
CA GLN A 43 -16.28 -49.02 50.02
C GLN A 43 -14.80 -48.96 49.58
N SER A 44 -14.18 -47.93 50.13
CA SER A 44 -12.84 -47.80 50.72
C SER A 44 -11.64 -48.48 50.05
N TRP A 45 -10.62 -47.63 49.78
CA TRP A 45 -9.26 -47.76 50.35
C TRP A 45 -8.59 -46.38 50.24
N ILE A 46 -8.12 -45.86 51.35
CA ILE A 46 -7.35 -44.63 51.51
C ILE A 46 -5.94 -44.95 51.05
N VAL A 47 -5.47 -44.29 49.99
CA VAL A 47 -4.05 -44.11 49.74
C VAL A 47 -3.87 -42.60 49.48
N GLY A 48 -3.23 -41.95 50.45
CA GLY A 48 -2.86 -40.55 50.30
C GLY A 48 -1.75 -40.37 49.29
N VAL A 49 -2.08 -39.66 48.18
CA VAL A 49 -1.08 -39.11 47.27
C VAL A 49 -1.23 -37.61 47.38
N LEU A 50 -0.25 -36.98 48.01
CA LEU A 50 -0.03 -35.55 48.00
C LEU A 50 0.28 -35.12 46.59
N PHE A 51 -0.72 -34.60 45.85
CA PHE A 51 -0.50 -33.86 44.63
C PHE A 51 -0.12 -32.43 45.00
N ALA A 52 1.19 -32.14 44.90
CA ALA A 52 1.69 -30.78 44.91
C ALA A 52 1.22 -30.11 43.59
N PHE A 53 0.19 -29.26 43.68
CA PHE A 53 -0.21 -28.39 42.58
C PHE A 53 0.88 -27.32 42.41
N PHE A 54 1.78 -27.55 41.45
CA PHE A 54 2.69 -26.54 40.94
C PHE A 54 1.89 -25.63 40.03
N VAL A 55 1.35 -24.53 40.56
CA VAL A 55 0.73 -23.47 39.76
C VAL A 55 1.84 -22.74 39.01
N ILE A 56 2.09 -23.16 37.80
CA ILE A 56 2.91 -22.39 36.86
C ILE A 56 2.05 -21.18 36.44
N SER A 57 2.23 -20.06 37.13
CA SER A 57 1.74 -18.77 36.67
C SER A 57 2.54 -18.39 35.41
N LEU A 58 1.99 -18.71 34.23
CA LEU A 58 2.43 -18.13 32.96
C LEU A 58 2.14 -16.63 33.05
N PHE A 59 3.14 -15.86 33.47
CA PHE A 59 3.16 -14.44 33.19
C PHE A 59 3.25 -14.28 31.65
N VAL A 60 2.10 -14.18 31.01
CA VAL A 60 2.03 -13.60 29.66
C VAL A 60 2.38 -12.12 29.84
N THR A 61 3.68 -11.81 29.72
CA THR A 61 4.10 -10.42 29.53
C THR A 61 3.57 -9.98 28.19
N GLY A 62 2.37 -9.42 28.20
CA GLY A 62 1.84 -8.70 27.05
C GLY A 62 2.82 -7.58 26.76
N THR A 63 3.72 -7.80 25.79
CA THR A 63 4.47 -6.71 25.19
C THR A 63 3.43 -5.79 24.55
N SER A 64 3.09 -4.72 25.26
CA SER A 64 2.34 -3.61 24.69
C SER A 64 3.16 -3.14 23.51
N ALA A 65 2.75 -3.50 22.30
CA ALA A 65 3.35 -3.02 21.08
C ALA A 65 3.25 -1.49 21.13
N GLN A 66 4.38 -0.83 21.31
CA GLN A 66 4.47 0.62 21.37
C GLN A 66 3.92 1.13 20.05
N LYS A 67 2.74 1.78 20.08
CA LYS A 67 2.12 2.32 18.86
C LYS A 67 3.11 3.27 18.21
N ASN A 68 3.46 2.99 16.97
CA ASN A 68 4.34 3.86 16.20
C ASN A 68 3.66 5.25 16.10
N PRO A 69 4.33 6.35 16.52
CA PRO A 69 3.74 7.67 16.55
C PRO A 69 3.21 8.12 15.17
N PHE A 70 3.79 7.64 14.08
CA PHE A 70 3.32 7.96 12.72
C PHE A 70 1.95 7.35 12.39
N THR A 71 1.64 6.16 12.89
CA THR A 71 0.32 5.53 12.68
C THR A 71 -0.79 6.23 13.45
N THR A 72 -0.46 6.88 14.58
CA THR A 72 -1.39 7.71 15.34
C THR A 72 -1.69 9.02 14.60
N SER A 73 -0.68 9.62 13.96
CA SER A 73 -0.81 10.86 13.19
C SER A 73 -1.46 10.65 11.81
N ASN A 74 -1.36 9.43 11.25
CA ASN A 74 -1.87 9.08 9.92
C ASN A 74 -2.68 7.77 9.99
N PRO A 75 -3.92 7.80 10.49
CA PRO A 75 -4.74 6.58 10.63
C PRO A 75 -4.96 5.83 9.32
N SER A 76 -5.05 6.54 8.18
CA SER A 76 -5.20 5.98 6.83
C SER A 76 -4.06 5.05 6.41
N TRP A 77 -2.89 5.17 7.05
CA TRP A 77 -1.73 4.32 6.75
C TRP A 77 -1.92 2.87 7.19
N VAL A 78 -2.74 2.65 8.23
CA VAL A 78 -3.01 1.31 8.78
C VAL A 78 -4.45 0.88 8.57
N GLN A 79 -5.34 1.78 8.15
CA GLN A 79 -6.74 1.46 7.96
C GLN A 79 -6.92 0.57 6.74
N PRO A 80 -7.53 -0.62 6.88
CA PRO A 80 -7.76 -1.53 5.78
C PRO A 80 -8.60 -0.89 4.67
N LEU A 81 -8.27 -1.23 3.44
CA LEU A 81 -9.09 -0.95 2.26
C LEU A 81 -9.39 -2.28 1.57
N PRO A 82 -10.65 -2.59 1.21
CA PRO A 82 -10.94 -3.75 0.42
C PRO A 82 -10.11 -3.75 -0.87
N PRO A 83 -9.37 -4.83 -1.18
CA PRO A 83 -8.53 -4.87 -2.37
C PRO A 83 -9.38 -4.91 -3.63
N PHE A 84 -8.82 -4.44 -4.74
CA PHE A 84 -9.54 -4.37 -5.99
C PHE A 84 -8.64 -4.45 -7.21
N LYS A 85 -9.21 -4.89 -8.32
CA LYS A 85 -8.58 -4.83 -9.63
C LYS A 85 -8.54 -3.39 -10.14
N ILE A 86 -7.37 -2.96 -10.65
CA ILE A 86 -7.17 -1.66 -11.29
C ILE A 86 -7.39 -1.81 -12.80
N ALA A 87 -6.61 -2.66 -13.46
CA ALA A 87 -6.71 -3.00 -14.88
C ALA A 87 -5.97 -4.31 -15.14
N GLY A 88 -6.24 -5.01 -16.24
CA GLY A 88 -5.49 -6.19 -16.65
C GLY A 88 -5.25 -7.18 -15.51
N ASN A 89 -3.99 -7.38 -15.15
CA ASN A 89 -3.56 -8.23 -14.03
C ASN A 89 -2.99 -7.42 -12.83
N LEU A 90 -3.21 -6.11 -12.80
CA LEU A 90 -2.77 -5.19 -11.75
C LEU A 90 -3.90 -4.96 -10.72
N TYR A 91 -3.56 -5.15 -9.44
CA TYR A 91 -4.47 -5.01 -8.29
C TYR A 91 -3.91 -4.08 -7.24
N TYR A 92 -4.79 -3.37 -6.52
CA TYR A 92 -4.46 -2.63 -5.30
C TYR A 92 -4.64 -3.54 -4.08
N VAL A 93 -3.62 -3.62 -3.22
CA VAL A 93 -3.61 -4.47 -2.01
C VAL A 93 -3.09 -3.73 -0.78
N GLY A 94 -2.99 -2.40 -0.85
CA GLY A 94 -2.52 -1.54 0.23
C GLY A 94 -3.60 -1.14 1.24
N SER A 95 -3.27 -0.17 2.10
CA SER A 95 -4.18 0.48 3.03
C SER A 95 -4.95 1.63 2.36
N GLN A 96 -5.67 2.45 3.14
CA GLN A 96 -6.38 3.61 2.59
C GLN A 96 -5.46 4.66 1.95
N ASP A 97 -4.18 4.72 2.38
CA ASP A 97 -3.23 5.68 1.80
C ASP A 97 -1.89 5.04 1.39
N LEU A 98 -1.29 4.15 2.21
CA LEU A 98 -0.06 3.47 1.80
C LEU A 98 -0.35 2.46 0.72
N ALA A 99 0.05 2.80 -0.51
CA ALA A 99 -0.23 1.97 -1.66
C ALA A 99 0.69 0.75 -1.74
N ALA A 100 0.09 -0.40 -1.99
CA ALA A 100 0.78 -1.62 -2.41
C ALA A 100 0.06 -2.21 -3.62
N TYR A 101 0.81 -2.71 -4.57
CA TYR A 101 0.28 -3.22 -5.83
C TYR A 101 0.70 -4.65 -6.05
N LEU A 102 -0.26 -5.49 -6.46
CA LEU A 102 -0.02 -6.88 -6.85
C LEU A 102 -0.20 -7.01 -8.35
N ILE A 103 0.80 -7.56 -9.02
CA ILE A 103 0.74 -7.95 -10.43
C ILE A 103 0.73 -9.47 -10.47
N VAL A 104 -0.37 -10.04 -10.97
CA VAL A 104 -0.59 -11.48 -10.98
C VAL A 104 -0.20 -12.06 -12.34
N THR A 105 0.68 -13.05 -12.34
CA THR A 105 1.14 -13.70 -13.58
C THR A 105 1.05 -15.24 -13.47
N PRO A 106 1.08 -15.97 -14.59
CA PRO A 106 1.10 -17.43 -14.56
C PRO A 106 2.32 -18.03 -13.85
N GLN A 107 3.40 -17.27 -13.67
CA GLN A 107 4.64 -17.72 -13.02
C GLN A 107 4.77 -17.26 -11.57
N GLY A 108 3.74 -16.60 -11.02
CA GLY A 108 3.70 -16.04 -9.68
C GLY A 108 3.43 -14.54 -9.69
N ASN A 109 3.58 -13.89 -8.54
CA ASN A 109 3.21 -12.50 -8.37
C ASN A 109 4.43 -11.59 -8.22
N ILE A 110 4.30 -10.34 -8.68
CA ILE A 110 5.17 -9.23 -8.33
C ILE A 110 4.41 -8.36 -7.34
N LEU A 111 5.03 -8.01 -6.22
CA LEU A 111 4.48 -7.10 -5.22
C LEU A 111 5.31 -5.82 -5.19
N ILE A 112 4.67 -4.67 -5.30
CA ILE A 112 5.30 -3.34 -5.17
C ILE A 112 4.86 -2.73 -3.85
N ASN A 113 5.82 -2.36 -3.01
CA ASN A 113 5.73 -1.87 -1.64
C ASN A 113 5.28 -2.94 -0.63
N SER A 114 5.99 -2.98 0.47
CA SER A 114 5.68 -3.76 1.66
C SER A 114 5.06 -2.92 2.78
N ASN A 115 5.06 -1.61 2.59
CA ASN A 115 4.59 -0.59 3.52
C ASN A 115 5.27 -0.68 4.90
N LEU A 116 4.53 -0.41 5.99
CA LEU A 116 5.02 -0.44 7.37
C LEU A 116 5.42 -1.85 7.80
N GLU A 117 6.22 -1.96 8.86
CA GLU A 117 6.56 -3.24 9.49
C GLU A 117 5.32 -4.04 9.91
N SER A 118 4.22 -3.36 10.24
CA SER A 118 2.94 -3.97 10.61
C SER A 118 2.01 -4.30 9.42
N SER A 119 2.37 -3.92 8.19
CA SER A 119 1.49 -4.06 7.02
C SER A 119 1.45 -5.45 6.36
N PRO A 120 2.47 -6.32 6.44
CA PRO A 120 2.47 -7.60 5.74
C PRO A 120 1.25 -8.50 6.00
N PRO A 121 0.72 -8.63 7.23
CA PRO A 121 -0.50 -9.41 7.48
C PRO A 121 -1.72 -8.87 6.73
N GLN A 122 -1.88 -7.54 6.65
CA GLN A 122 -2.95 -6.88 5.90
C GLN A 122 -2.81 -7.08 4.40
N ILE A 123 -1.60 -6.92 3.85
CA ILE A 123 -1.29 -7.16 2.44
C ILE A 123 -1.57 -8.63 2.08
N ARG A 124 -1.14 -9.57 2.92
CA ARG A 124 -1.44 -11.00 2.76
C ARG A 124 -2.93 -11.26 2.71
N GLN A 125 -3.69 -10.74 3.69
CA GLN A 125 -5.14 -10.89 3.73
C GLN A 125 -5.82 -10.31 2.47
N ALA A 126 -5.35 -9.15 1.99
CA ALA A 126 -5.84 -8.53 0.76
C ALA A 126 -5.61 -9.44 -0.47
N ILE A 127 -4.40 -9.96 -0.64
CA ILE A 127 -4.04 -10.88 -1.72
C ILE A 127 -4.89 -12.16 -1.67
N GLU A 128 -5.01 -12.79 -0.50
CA GLU A 128 -5.76 -14.03 -0.31
C GLU A 128 -7.28 -13.83 -0.51
N SER A 129 -7.83 -12.66 -0.14
CA SER A 129 -9.26 -12.33 -0.37
C SER A 129 -9.60 -12.12 -1.86
N LEU A 130 -8.61 -11.81 -2.70
CA LEU A 130 -8.76 -11.78 -4.16
C LEU A 130 -8.69 -13.19 -4.78
N GLY A 131 -8.44 -14.24 -3.99
CA GLY A 131 -8.28 -15.61 -4.45
C GLY A 131 -6.86 -15.98 -4.89
N PHE A 132 -5.88 -15.11 -4.68
CA PHE A 132 -4.48 -15.37 -5.02
C PHE A 132 -3.71 -15.89 -3.80
N LYS A 133 -2.58 -16.55 -4.04
CA LYS A 133 -1.72 -17.06 -2.96
C LYS A 133 -0.62 -16.03 -2.66
N TYR A 134 -0.57 -15.56 -1.42
CA TYR A 134 0.52 -14.69 -0.97
C TYR A 134 1.91 -15.34 -1.13
N ALA A 135 2.02 -16.64 -0.90
CA ALA A 135 3.26 -17.42 -1.06
C ALA A 135 3.76 -17.49 -2.52
N ASP A 136 2.90 -17.16 -3.50
CA ASP A 136 3.30 -17.10 -4.91
C ASP A 136 3.96 -15.76 -5.27
N THR A 137 4.18 -14.86 -4.33
CA THR A 137 5.00 -13.66 -4.53
C THR A 137 6.45 -14.06 -4.79
N LYS A 138 6.93 -13.81 -6.01
CA LYS A 138 8.28 -14.17 -6.49
C LYS A 138 9.23 -13.00 -6.50
N ILE A 139 8.70 -11.80 -6.67
CA ILE A 139 9.47 -10.56 -6.74
C ILE A 139 8.82 -9.53 -5.82
N LEU A 140 9.64 -8.88 -5.00
CA LEU A 140 9.26 -7.75 -4.17
C LEU A 140 10.04 -6.52 -4.64
N LEU A 141 9.31 -5.46 -4.96
CA LEU A 141 9.82 -4.15 -5.39
C LEU A 141 9.39 -3.08 -4.38
N ILE A 142 10.04 -1.94 -4.41
CA ILE A 142 9.64 -0.76 -3.63
C ILE A 142 9.63 0.50 -4.49
N SER A 143 8.90 1.51 -4.05
CA SER A 143 8.97 2.85 -4.63
C SER A 143 10.19 3.63 -4.13
N HIS A 144 10.55 3.47 -2.86
CA HIS A 144 11.73 4.08 -2.25
C HIS A 144 12.03 3.53 -0.85
N GLY A 145 13.22 3.87 -0.33
CA GLY A 145 13.79 3.31 0.89
C GLY A 145 13.29 3.89 2.22
N HIS A 146 12.09 4.47 2.29
CA HIS A 146 11.50 4.92 3.55
C HIS A 146 10.64 3.83 4.21
N PHE A 147 10.54 3.91 5.55
CA PHE A 147 9.90 2.90 6.39
C PHE A 147 8.43 2.62 6.04
N ASP A 148 7.73 3.61 5.53
CA ASP A 148 6.32 3.52 5.13
C ASP A 148 6.11 2.81 3.79
N HIS A 149 7.19 2.47 3.06
CA HIS A 149 7.12 1.71 1.80
C HIS A 149 7.92 0.41 1.82
N CYS A 150 8.90 0.27 2.73
CA CYS A 150 9.82 -0.86 2.69
C CYS A 150 9.99 -1.61 4.03
N ALA A 151 9.42 -1.14 5.15
CA ALA A 151 9.67 -1.75 6.46
C ALA A 151 9.13 -3.18 6.59
N GLY A 152 8.07 -3.54 5.86
CA GLY A 152 7.53 -4.91 5.81
C GLY A 152 8.36 -5.90 4.97
N SER A 153 9.39 -5.44 4.25
CA SER A 153 10.12 -6.26 3.26
C SER A 153 10.80 -7.47 3.87
N ALA A 154 11.38 -7.33 5.06
CA ALA A 154 12.03 -8.45 5.76
C ALA A 154 11.04 -9.58 6.07
N GLN A 155 9.82 -9.26 6.50
CA GLN A 155 8.79 -10.23 6.78
C GLN A 155 8.28 -10.89 5.49
N ILE A 156 7.92 -10.09 4.48
CA ILE A 156 7.42 -10.61 3.19
C ILE A 156 8.45 -11.56 2.57
N LYS A 157 9.72 -11.13 2.49
CA LYS A 157 10.79 -11.95 1.95
C LYS A 157 10.97 -13.28 2.70
N ARG A 158 10.90 -13.27 4.04
CA ARG A 158 11.00 -14.48 4.86
C ARG A 158 9.83 -15.45 4.62
N GLU A 159 8.61 -14.91 4.43
CA GLU A 159 7.40 -15.72 4.29
C GLU A 159 7.18 -16.24 2.87
N THR A 160 7.63 -15.53 1.85
CA THR A 160 7.36 -15.85 0.44
C THR A 160 8.59 -16.32 -0.33
N HIS A 161 9.78 -16.09 0.20
CA HIS A 161 11.07 -16.27 -0.49
C HIS A 161 11.19 -15.42 -1.78
N ALA A 162 10.45 -14.31 -1.86
CA ALA A 162 10.54 -13.38 -2.97
C ALA A 162 11.94 -12.78 -3.10
N LYS A 163 12.39 -12.61 -4.36
CA LYS A 163 13.58 -11.81 -4.65
C LYS A 163 13.29 -10.35 -4.40
N TYR A 164 14.07 -9.72 -3.54
CA TYR A 164 13.97 -8.28 -3.25
C TYR A 164 14.87 -7.51 -4.20
N GLU A 165 14.27 -6.71 -5.08
CA GLU A 165 14.98 -5.97 -6.12
C GLU A 165 14.79 -4.48 -5.88
N VAL A 166 15.89 -3.72 -5.75
CA VAL A 166 15.91 -2.32 -5.29
C VAL A 166 16.84 -1.49 -6.14
N MET A 167 16.48 -0.22 -6.39
CA MET A 167 17.33 0.76 -7.04
C MET A 167 18.63 0.96 -6.27
N ALA A 168 19.74 1.00 -6.98
CA ALA A 168 21.10 0.99 -6.42
C ALA A 168 21.31 1.99 -5.29
N GLU A 169 20.78 3.20 -5.46
CA GLU A 169 20.97 4.32 -4.54
C GLU A 169 20.22 4.14 -3.22
N ASP A 170 19.17 3.32 -3.17
CA ASP A 170 18.43 2.99 -1.95
C ASP A 170 18.88 1.67 -1.28
N VAL A 171 19.74 0.86 -1.93
CA VAL A 171 20.27 -0.38 -1.35
C VAL A 171 20.91 -0.13 0.03
N PRO A 172 21.81 0.86 0.22
CA PRO A 172 22.42 1.12 1.54
C PRO A 172 21.39 1.49 2.61
N VAL A 173 20.28 2.12 2.24
CA VAL A 173 19.22 2.51 3.17
C VAL A 173 18.44 1.28 3.63
N VAL A 174 17.98 0.43 2.70
CA VAL A 174 17.18 -0.75 3.06
C VAL A 174 17.98 -1.82 3.77
N GLU A 175 19.25 -2.02 3.39
CA GLU A 175 20.15 -2.98 4.05
C GLU A 175 20.61 -2.52 5.44
N SER A 176 20.69 -1.20 5.68
CA SER A 176 20.94 -0.64 7.02
C SER A 176 19.69 -0.49 7.88
N GLY A 177 18.49 -0.72 7.30
CA GLY A 177 17.22 -0.48 7.99
C GLY A 177 16.99 0.98 8.31
N GLY A 178 17.24 1.88 7.35
CA GLY A 178 17.04 3.32 7.45
C GLY A 178 18.20 4.10 8.08
N ARG A 179 19.23 3.44 8.59
CA ARG A 179 20.37 4.10 9.28
C ARG A 179 21.31 4.85 8.34
N ASN A 180 21.25 4.56 7.04
CA ASN A 180 22.01 5.26 6.00
C ASN A 180 21.16 6.24 5.18
N ASP A 181 19.94 6.57 5.65
CA ASP A 181 19.14 7.60 5.00
C ASP A 181 19.83 8.97 5.09
N PHE A 182 19.74 9.77 4.04
CA PHE A 182 20.45 11.05 3.98
C PHE A 182 19.88 12.10 4.94
N HIS A 183 18.61 11.94 5.38
CA HIS A 183 17.92 12.91 6.25
C HIS A 183 17.46 12.30 7.57
N TYR A 184 17.06 11.02 7.59
CA TYR A 184 16.45 10.39 8.75
C TYR A 184 17.37 9.42 9.50
N ALA A 185 18.64 9.28 9.11
CA ALA A 185 19.60 8.33 9.71
C ALA A 185 19.63 8.35 11.25
N ASP A 186 19.58 9.55 11.84
CA ASP A 186 19.67 9.75 13.29
C ASP A 186 18.32 9.62 14.01
N ARG A 187 17.22 9.39 13.29
CA ARG A 187 15.87 9.33 13.85
C ARG A 187 15.43 7.89 14.01
N LYS A 188 15.58 7.31 15.19
CA LYS A 188 15.21 5.90 15.50
C LYS A 188 13.79 5.53 15.13
N SER A 189 12.84 6.48 15.16
CA SER A 189 11.45 6.26 14.76
C SER A 189 11.26 5.96 13.27
N PHE A 190 12.27 6.23 12.44
CA PHE A 190 12.30 5.93 11.01
C PHE A 190 13.07 4.65 10.68
N TRP A 191 13.64 3.98 11.71
CA TRP A 191 14.35 2.73 11.48
C TRP A 191 13.38 1.58 11.32
N PHE A 192 13.79 0.59 10.55
CA PHE A 192 13.02 -0.59 10.21
C PHE A 192 13.90 -1.84 10.12
N PRO A 193 13.32 -3.05 10.02
CA PRO A 193 14.08 -4.28 9.88
C PRO A 193 14.97 -4.26 8.62
N GLN A 194 16.24 -4.55 8.81
CA GLN A 194 17.21 -4.66 7.71
C GLN A 194 16.79 -5.76 6.74
N THR A 195 16.89 -5.49 5.46
CA THR A 195 16.49 -6.45 4.42
C THR A 195 17.57 -6.52 3.33
N LYS A 196 18.19 -7.70 3.19
CA LYS A 196 19.20 -7.92 2.15
C LYS A 196 18.55 -7.87 0.77
N VAL A 197 19.16 -7.09 -0.13
CA VAL A 197 18.78 -6.97 -1.54
C VAL A 197 19.34 -8.17 -2.32
N ASP A 198 18.51 -8.77 -3.18
CA ASP A 198 18.92 -9.91 -4.02
C ASP A 198 19.34 -9.47 -5.43
N ARG A 199 18.76 -8.38 -5.92
CA ARG A 199 19.13 -7.78 -7.21
C ARG A 199 19.13 -6.26 -7.12
N VAL A 200 20.25 -5.67 -7.52
CA VAL A 200 20.40 -4.22 -7.65
C VAL A 200 19.87 -3.79 -9.02
N LEU A 201 19.01 -2.78 -9.00
CA LEU A 201 18.46 -2.17 -10.21
C LEU A 201 19.15 -0.83 -10.49
N HIS A 202 19.18 -0.45 -11.75
CA HIS A 202 19.62 0.86 -12.22
C HIS A 202 18.53 1.48 -13.11
N ASP A 203 18.65 2.75 -13.41
CA ASP A 203 17.70 3.44 -14.30
C ASP A 203 17.51 2.69 -15.63
N GLY A 204 16.27 2.56 -16.05
CA GLY A 204 15.87 1.82 -17.25
C GLY A 204 15.92 0.29 -17.13
N HIS A 205 16.36 -0.29 -16.00
CA HIS A 205 16.31 -1.74 -15.84
C HIS A 205 14.88 -2.26 -15.83
N THR A 206 14.70 -3.44 -16.41
CA THR A 206 13.39 -4.12 -16.43
C THR A 206 13.32 -5.27 -15.45
N VAL A 207 12.11 -5.50 -14.93
CA VAL A 207 11.72 -6.64 -14.10
C VAL A 207 10.62 -7.39 -14.82
N SER A 208 10.85 -8.64 -15.17
CA SER A 208 9.90 -9.45 -15.94
C SER A 208 9.52 -10.73 -15.21
N LEU A 209 8.24 -11.07 -15.21
CA LEU A 209 7.70 -12.33 -14.71
C LEU A 209 6.44 -12.70 -15.49
N GLY A 210 6.39 -13.93 -16.00
CA GLY A 210 5.17 -14.52 -16.58
C GLY A 210 4.50 -13.70 -17.69
N GLY A 211 5.29 -12.98 -18.49
CA GLY A 211 4.80 -12.17 -19.62
C GLY A 211 4.55 -10.71 -19.28
N THR A 212 4.58 -10.31 -18.00
CA THR A 212 4.52 -8.90 -17.60
C THR A 212 5.93 -8.35 -17.39
N THR A 213 6.19 -7.13 -17.88
CA THR A 213 7.46 -6.42 -17.73
C THR A 213 7.22 -5.03 -17.16
N LEU A 214 7.94 -4.71 -16.09
CA LEU A 214 7.99 -3.36 -15.52
C LEU A 214 9.33 -2.72 -15.87
N THR A 215 9.33 -1.40 -16.05
CA THR A 215 10.56 -0.60 -16.17
C THR A 215 10.74 0.24 -14.91
N ALA A 216 11.95 0.19 -14.35
CA ALA A 216 12.36 1.02 -13.23
C ALA A 216 12.94 2.35 -13.74
N HIS A 217 12.31 3.46 -13.41
CA HIS A 217 12.83 4.80 -13.71
C HIS A 217 13.39 5.41 -12.43
N LEU A 218 14.67 5.77 -12.44
CA LEU A 218 15.27 6.51 -11.33
C LEU A 218 14.71 7.94 -11.32
N THR A 219 13.85 8.20 -10.36
CA THR A 219 13.24 9.51 -10.11
C THR A 219 13.69 10.03 -8.75
N ALA A 220 15.02 10.21 -8.61
CA ALA A 220 15.70 10.59 -7.38
C ALA A 220 15.32 11.99 -6.89
N GLY A 221 15.48 12.22 -5.58
CA GLY A 221 15.17 13.48 -4.90
C GLY A 221 14.55 13.23 -3.54
N HIS A 222 13.41 12.56 -3.48
CA HIS A 222 12.75 12.17 -2.22
C HIS A 222 13.59 11.16 -1.40
N THR A 223 14.12 10.15 -2.04
CA THR A 223 15.34 9.41 -1.67
C THR A 223 16.27 9.42 -2.86
N LYS A 224 17.52 8.98 -2.65
CA LYS A 224 18.49 8.87 -3.75
C LYS A 224 18.07 7.81 -4.77
N GLY A 225 17.34 6.76 -4.35
CA GLY A 225 16.88 5.65 -5.19
C GLY A 225 15.37 5.64 -5.43
N THR A 226 14.67 6.77 -5.23
CA THR A 226 13.23 6.84 -5.56
C THR A 226 12.99 6.34 -6.96
N THR A 227 12.12 5.34 -7.08
CA THR A 227 11.80 4.63 -8.32
C THR A 227 10.36 4.86 -8.71
N THR A 228 10.14 5.35 -9.92
CA THR A 228 8.84 5.32 -10.60
C THR A 228 8.77 4.08 -11.47
N TRP A 229 7.70 3.32 -11.34
CA TRP A 229 7.48 2.09 -12.12
C TRP A 229 6.54 2.35 -13.28
N THR A 230 6.87 1.84 -14.46
CA THR A 230 5.96 1.80 -15.60
C THR A 230 5.76 0.38 -16.09
N LEU A 231 4.54 0.10 -16.56
CA LEU A 231 4.19 -1.15 -17.24
C LEU A 231 3.02 -0.90 -18.19
N ASP A 232 2.84 -1.82 -19.12
CA ASP A 232 1.69 -1.82 -20.01
C ASP A 232 0.69 -2.87 -19.56
N GLU A 233 -0.58 -2.46 -19.44
CA GLU A 233 -1.69 -3.33 -19.11
C GLU A 233 -2.65 -3.47 -20.29
N GLN A 234 -3.20 -4.68 -20.46
CA GLN A 234 -4.25 -4.94 -21.43
C GLN A 234 -5.61 -4.84 -20.76
N ASP A 235 -6.42 -3.89 -21.17
CA ASP A 235 -7.79 -3.73 -20.62
C ASP A 235 -8.78 -3.47 -21.75
N ASN A 236 -9.80 -4.36 -21.88
CA ASN A 236 -10.83 -4.28 -22.91
C ASN A 236 -10.26 -4.12 -24.35
N GLY A 237 -9.19 -4.85 -24.69
CA GLY A 237 -8.56 -4.83 -26.01
C GLY A 237 -7.71 -3.59 -26.30
N ARG A 238 -7.43 -2.77 -25.27
CA ARG A 238 -6.55 -1.59 -25.36
C ARG A 238 -5.31 -1.81 -24.52
N THR A 239 -4.18 -1.36 -25.01
CA THR A 239 -2.97 -1.21 -24.19
C THR A 239 -3.07 0.10 -23.43
N LEU A 240 -2.87 0.06 -22.10
CA LEU A 240 -2.87 1.20 -21.21
C LEU A 240 -1.50 1.33 -20.56
N HIS A 241 -0.89 2.51 -20.69
CA HIS A 241 0.37 2.85 -20.04
C HIS A 241 0.13 3.20 -18.58
N VAL A 242 0.64 2.38 -17.67
CA VAL A 242 0.54 2.59 -16.23
C VAL A 242 1.78 3.27 -15.71
N VAL A 243 1.62 4.33 -14.91
CA VAL A 243 2.70 4.99 -14.18
C VAL A 243 2.39 4.92 -12.69
N ILE A 244 3.28 4.28 -11.93
CA ILE A 244 3.24 4.25 -10.46
C ILE A 244 4.36 5.17 -9.96
N VAL A 245 3.98 6.41 -9.61
CA VAL A 245 4.94 7.44 -9.20
C VAL A 245 5.54 7.12 -7.83
N GLY A 246 6.86 7.13 -7.73
CA GLY A 246 7.59 6.82 -6.50
C GLY A 246 7.33 7.87 -5.41
N SER A 247 7.90 9.03 -5.52
CA SER A 247 7.57 10.23 -4.72
C SER A 247 8.27 11.48 -5.27
N PRO A 248 7.52 12.50 -5.70
CA PRO A 248 8.09 13.80 -6.09
C PRO A 248 8.03 14.83 -4.97
N ASN A 249 7.73 14.43 -3.74
CA ASN A 249 7.53 15.33 -2.60
C ASN A 249 8.85 15.73 -1.95
N VAL A 250 9.00 17.02 -1.64
CA VAL A 250 10.03 17.52 -0.75
C VAL A 250 9.51 17.45 0.68
N ASN A 251 10.09 16.60 1.52
CA ASN A 251 9.64 16.46 2.90
C ASN A 251 10.04 17.67 3.76
N PRO A 252 9.24 18.00 4.79
CA PRO A 252 9.58 19.05 5.73
C PRO A 252 10.99 18.86 6.33
N GLY A 253 11.81 19.90 6.25
CA GLY A 253 13.18 19.89 6.74
C GLY A 253 14.24 19.39 5.74
N TYR A 254 13.86 18.98 4.53
CA TYR A 254 14.84 18.68 3.49
C TYR A 254 15.61 19.94 3.10
N LYS A 255 16.93 19.83 3.10
CA LYS A 255 17.81 20.89 2.63
C LYS A 255 18.08 20.69 1.13
N LEU A 256 17.46 21.51 0.31
CA LEU A 256 17.66 21.49 -1.14
C LEU A 256 18.95 22.20 -1.56
N VAL A 257 19.48 23.03 -0.66
CA VAL A 257 20.66 23.84 -0.90
C VAL A 257 21.73 23.50 0.14
N ASN A 258 23.01 23.30 -0.30
CA ASN A 258 24.13 22.93 0.57
C ASN A 258 23.88 21.69 1.43
N ASN A 259 23.17 20.73 0.93
CA ASN A 259 22.97 19.45 1.59
C ASN A 259 24.27 18.64 1.55
N LYS A 260 24.93 18.48 2.72
CA LYS A 260 26.23 17.77 2.80
C LYS A 260 26.08 16.26 2.58
N THR A 261 24.93 15.67 2.95
CA THR A 261 24.64 14.24 2.84
C THR A 261 24.03 13.87 1.48
N TYR A 262 23.50 14.87 0.77
CA TYR A 262 22.92 14.72 -0.57
C TYR A 262 23.14 15.98 -1.42
N PRO A 263 24.40 16.24 -1.86
CA PRO A 263 24.75 17.49 -2.56
C PRO A 263 23.98 17.73 -3.85
N GLN A 264 23.59 16.66 -4.58
CA GLN A 264 22.88 16.73 -5.85
C GLN A 264 21.37 16.83 -5.72
N ILE A 265 20.78 16.84 -4.51
CA ILE A 265 19.34 16.72 -4.27
C ILE A 265 18.49 17.64 -5.17
N ALA A 266 18.88 18.91 -5.36
CA ALA A 266 18.14 19.84 -6.20
C ALA A 266 18.26 19.51 -7.70
N ALA A 267 19.40 19.00 -8.15
CA ALA A 267 19.60 18.55 -9.52
C ALA A 267 18.77 17.30 -9.80
N ASP A 268 18.74 16.35 -8.86
CA ASP A 268 18.00 15.11 -8.97
C ASP A 268 16.48 15.35 -9.00
N TYR A 269 15.96 16.28 -8.18
CA TYR A 269 14.55 16.69 -8.28
C TYR A 269 14.21 17.29 -9.64
N ARG A 270 15.08 18.14 -10.21
CA ARG A 270 14.87 18.67 -11.57
C ARG A 270 14.82 17.55 -12.59
N HIS A 271 15.79 16.65 -12.55
CA HIS A 271 15.83 15.50 -13.43
C HIS A 271 14.60 14.59 -13.26
N GLN A 272 14.18 14.35 -12.03
CA GLN A 272 12.93 13.62 -11.72
C GLN A 272 11.75 14.20 -12.50
N PHE A 273 11.53 15.52 -12.44
CA PHE A 273 10.43 16.16 -13.16
C PHE A 273 10.59 16.11 -14.67
N GLU A 274 11.82 16.15 -15.20
CA GLU A 274 12.07 15.93 -16.63
C GLU A 274 11.66 14.53 -17.07
N VAL A 275 11.97 13.50 -16.28
CA VAL A 275 11.59 12.11 -16.51
C VAL A 275 10.07 11.98 -16.43
N LEU A 276 9.46 12.39 -15.32
CA LEU A 276 8.01 12.25 -15.11
C LEU A 276 7.18 12.96 -16.17
N ASN A 277 7.59 14.14 -16.62
CA ASN A 277 6.86 14.88 -17.67
C ASN A 277 6.91 14.19 -19.05
N LYS A 278 7.87 13.28 -19.29
CA LYS A 278 8.02 12.55 -20.56
C LYS A 278 7.30 11.21 -20.57
N LEU A 279 6.98 10.63 -19.41
CA LEU A 279 6.34 9.31 -19.35
C LEU A 279 4.93 9.34 -19.94
N PRO A 280 4.59 8.45 -20.87
CA PRO A 280 3.21 8.24 -21.28
C PRO A 280 2.42 7.67 -20.10
N CYS A 281 1.26 8.24 -19.82
CA CYS A 281 0.42 7.80 -18.70
C CYS A 281 -1.04 7.79 -19.10
N ASP A 282 -1.64 6.62 -19.12
CA ASP A 282 -3.09 6.43 -19.17
C ASP A 282 -3.62 6.20 -17.76
N ILE A 283 -3.00 5.27 -16.98
CA ILE A 283 -3.37 4.96 -15.61
C ILE A 283 -2.39 5.61 -14.66
N PHE A 284 -2.89 6.55 -13.84
CA PHE A 284 -2.12 7.25 -12.83
C PHE A 284 -2.27 6.62 -11.45
N LEU A 285 -1.14 6.17 -10.90
CA LEU A 285 -0.98 5.58 -9.57
C LEU A 285 0.24 6.19 -8.87
N GLY A 286 0.41 5.91 -7.58
CA GLY A 286 1.58 6.39 -6.82
C GLY A 286 1.80 5.64 -5.52
N ALA A 287 2.87 5.97 -4.82
CA ALA A 287 3.25 5.34 -3.56
C ALA A 287 2.25 5.61 -2.42
N HIS A 288 1.52 6.73 -2.48
CA HIS A 288 0.41 7.06 -1.59
C HIS A 288 -0.90 7.20 -2.36
N GLY A 289 -2.01 6.80 -1.75
CA GLY A 289 -3.35 6.98 -2.29
C GLY A 289 -3.71 8.43 -2.56
N GLY A 290 -3.21 9.34 -1.70
CA GLY A 290 -3.39 10.79 -1.87
C GLY A 290 -2.74 11.38 -3.13
N TYR A 291 -1.74 10.70 -3.75
CA TYR A 291 -1.11 11.22 -4.97
C TYR A 291 -2.05 11.20 -6.18
N PHE A 292 -2.93 10.21 -6.22
CA PHE A 292 -3.83 9.95 -7.36
C PHE A 292 -5.31 9.95 -6.96
N ASP A 293 -5.66 10.66 -5.88
CA ASP A 293 -7.03 10.82 -5.39
C ASP A 293 -7.78 9.49 -5.20
N LEU A 294 -7.11 8.49 -4.62
CA LEU A 294 -7.64 7.13 -4.46
C LEU A 294 -9.05 7.12 -3.87
N SER A 295 -9.30 7.88 -2.81
CA SER A 295 -10.60 7.92 -2.13
C SER A 295 -11.73 8.40 -3.06
N GLN A 296 -11.48 9.42 -3.88
CA GLN A 296 -12.44 9.94 -4.83
C GLN A 296 -12.66 8.98 -6.00
N LYS A 297 -11.56 8.39 -6.52
CA LYS A 297 -11.64 7.41 -7.61
C LYS A 297 -12.43 6.17 -7.21
N LEU A 298 -12.34 5.74 -5.95
CA LEU A 298 -13.12 4.62 -5.45
C LEU A 298 -14.64 4.90 -5.42
N LEU A 299 -15.06 6.12 -5.14
CA LEU A 299 -16.47 6.51 -5.23
C LEU A 299 -17.00 6.43 -6.67
N LEU A 300 -16.14 6.63 -7.66
CA LEU A 300 -16.48 6.58 -9.09
C LEU A 300 -16.37 5.17 -9.69
N LYS A 301 -15.82 4.20 -8.97
CA LYS A 301 -15.52 2.86 -9.49
C LYS A 301 -16.77 2.04 -9.88
N SER A 302 -17.93 2.37 -9.36
CA SER A 302 -19.20 1.76 -9.75
C SER A 302 -19.71 2.20 -11.14
N GLY A 303 -19.04 3.18 -11.75
CA GLY A 303 -19.39 3.68 -13.09
C GLY A 303 -18.86 2.80 -14.22
N GLN A 304 -19.27 3.13 -15.46
CA GLN A 304 -18.87 2.39 -16.67
C GLN A 304 -17.40 2.59 -17.06
N LYS A 305 -16.75 3.66 -16.59
CA LYS A 305 -15.36 4.01 -16.94
C LYS A 305 -14.42 3.67 -15.78
N ASN A 306 -13.26 3.15 -16.10
CA ASN A 306 -12.20 2.94 -15.12
C ASN A 306 -11.69 4.31 -14.60
N PRO A 307 -11.90 4.66 -13.32
CA PRO A 307 -11.54 5.99 -12.79
C PRO A 307 -10.03 6.19 -12.65
N PHE A 308 -9.24 5.12 -12.76
CA PHE A 308 -7.78 5.20 -12.71
C PHE A 308 -7.16 5.62 -14.05
N ILE A 309 -7.93 5.59 -15.15
CA ILE A 309 -7.51 6.20 -16.42
C ILE A 309 -7.65 7.71 -16.26
N ASP A 310 -6.52 8.35 -15.92
CA ASP A 310 -6.50 9.76 -15.52
C ASP A 310 -5.20 10.47 -15.95
N PRO A 311 -4.96 10.60 -17.25
CA PRO A 311 -3.77 11.30 -17.78
C PRO A 311 -3.77 12.80 -17.41
N VAL A 312 -4.95 13.39 -17.18
CA VAL A 312 -5.07 14.80 -16.78
C VAL A 312 -4.64 14.98 -15.33
N GLY A 313 -5.13 14.13 -14.42
CA GLY A 313 -4.72 14.13 -13.02
C GLY A 313 -3.22 13.87 -12.85
N TYR A 314 -2.64 12.96 -13.66
CA TYR A 314 -1.19 12.75 -13.68
C TYR A 314 -0.43 14.04 -13.97
N LYS A 315 -0.74 14.71 -15.07
CA LYS A 315 -0.07 15.97 -15.47
C LYS A 315 -0.25 17.06 -14.44
N ALA A 316 -1.46 17.20 -13.89
CA ALA A 316 -1.75 18.19 -12.86
C ALA A 316 -0.94 17.94 -11.58
N TYR A 317 -0.87 16.69 -11.12
CA TYR A 317 -0.10 16.30 -9.94
C TYR A 317 1.40 16.60 -10.14
N ILE A 318 1.98 16.17 -11.27
CA ILE A 318 3.42 16.41 -11.53
C ILE A 318 3.72 17.92 -11.60
N ALA A 319 2.88 18.71 -12.26
CA ALA A 319 3.06 20.16 -12.34
C ALA A 319 2.97 20.84 -10.96
N GLU A 320 2.01 20.43 -10.13
CA GLU A 320 1.86 20.94 -8.77
C GLU A 320 3.09 20.62 -7.91
N ARG A 321 3.60 19.36 -7.96
CA ARG A 321 4.77 18.96 -7.19
C ARG A 321 6.03 19.67 -7.66
N GLN A 322 6.19 19.86 -8.96
CA GLN A 322 7.30 20.63 -9.53
C GLN A 322 7.27 22.08 -9.05
N GLN A 323 6.11 22.71 -9.06
CA GLN A 323 5.95 24.08 -8.54
C GLN A 323 6.27 24.17 -7.05
N ALA A 324 5.84 23.18 -6.25
CA ALA A 324 6.15 23.13 -4.82
C ALA A 324 7.65 23.00 -4.57
N PHE A 325 8.33 22.13 -5.32
CA PHE A 325 9.80 21.99 -5.26
C PHE A 325 10.52 23.29 -5.62
N GLU A 326 10.19 23.92 -6.75
CA GLU A 326 10.85 25.17 -7.19
C GLU A 326 10.60 26.30 -6.20
N SER A 327 9.41 26.37 -5.59
CA SER A 327 9.08 27.37 -4.57
C SER A 327 9.94 27.18 -3.31
N GLU A 328 10.07 25.94 -2.84
CA GLU A 328 10.90 25.64 -1.66
C GLU A 328 12.41 25.89 -1.96
N LEU A 329 12.87 25.49 -3.15
CA LEU A 329 14.26 25.75 -3.56
C LEU A 329 14.58 27.25 -3.62
N LYS A 330 13.67 28.06 -4.17
CA LYS A 330 13.78 29.51 -4.22
C LYS A 330 13.85 30.10 -2.80
N LYS A 331 12.97 29.67 -1.91
CA LYS A 331 12.93 30.08 -0.51
C LYS A 331 14.28 29.79 0.17
N GLN A 332 14.77 28.54 0.12
CA GLN A 332 16.04 28.16 0.73
C GLN A 332 17.26 28.86 0.11
N SER A 333 17.17 29.24 -1.17
CA SER A 333 18.24 30.01 -1.82
C SER A 333 18.27 31.47 -1.35
N ALA A 334 17.12 32.08 -1.03
CA ALA A 334 17.01 33.44 -0.54
C ALA A 334 17.39 33.60 0.94
N GLU A 335 17.21 32.57 1.77
CA GLU A 335 17.60 32.60 3.20
C GLU A 335 19.13 32.60 3.41
N ARG A 336 19.91 32.62 2.33
CA ARG A 336 21.38 32.69 2.32
C ARG A 336 21.96 34.09 2.36
N HIS A 337 21.16 35.10 2.16
CA HIS A 337 21.57 36.49 2.16
C HIS A 337 21.06 37.22 3.40
#